data_e525c0915e3462a22b4205f116025385
#
_entry.id   e525c0915e3462a22b4205f116025385
#
_cell.length_a   1.000
_cell.length_b   1.000
_cell.length_c   1.000
_cell.angle_alpha   90.00
_cell.angle_beta   90.00
_cell.angle_gamma   90.00
#
_symmetry.space_group_name_H-M   'P 1'
#
loop_
_entity.id
_entity.type
_entity.pdbx_description
1 polymer ?
#
loop_
_entity_poly.entity_id
_entity_poly.type
_entity_poly.pdbx_seq_one_letter_code
_entity_poly.pdbx_strand_id
1 'polypeptide(L)'
;MQLSRPVSNSTAALLKINGLNLLLPQGEIRTLESATELNTIAPALCSAGWIAYHQKSWPVYCLSEDLSLLQAVPPERRACAMMTMGAGFIGILCDDMIILKDFIAQRHELPQAMKLPATPILHLVNYEQGIACVSNAKQMTAYIEHLVLNTEEQGKVRDGGE
;
A
#
# COMPACT_ATOMS: atom_id res chain seq x y z
N MET A 1 11.32 33.88 -4.49
CA MET A 1 11.27 33.36 -4.57
C MET A 1 10.49 32.55 -4.11
N GLN A 2 10.02 32.09 -3.89
CA GLN A 2 9.46 31.38 -3.56
C GLN A 2 9.32 30.30 -3.58
N LEU A 3 9.55 29.95 -3.71
CA LEU A 3 9.77 28.93 -3.91
C LEU A 3 9.23 28.00 -3.14
N SER A 4 9.29 27.79 -2.63
CA SER A 4 9.07 26.95 -1.81
C SER A 4 7.83 26.73 -1.31
N ARG A 5 6.98 26.76 -1.39
CA ARG A 5 5.94 26.72 -0.92
C ARG A 5 5.20 25.67 -1.01
N PRO A 6 4.67 25.27 -1.43
CA PRO A 6 3.71 24.44 -1.55
C PRO A 6 3.66 23.24 -0.77
N VAL A 7 4.56 22.80 -0.34
CA VAL A 7 4.54 21.65 0.47
C VAL A 7 3.72 21.82 1.70
N SER A 8 3.56 23.04 2.16
CA SER A 8 2.86 23.30 3.39
C SER A 8 1.40 22.91 3.36
N ASN A 9 0.83 22.71 2.16
CA ASN A 9 -0.58 22.35 2.08
C ASN A 9 -0.80 20.87 1.84
N SER A 10 0.25 20.07 1.94
CA SER A 10 0.13 18.65 1.73
C SER A 10 -0.63 17.97 2.84
N THR A 11 -1.48 17.06 2.47
CA THR A 11 -2.17 16.20 3.41
C THR A 11 -1.80 14.78 3.05
N ALA A 12 -1.36 14.03 4.04
CA ALA A 12 -0.89 12.67 3.83
C ALA A 12 -1.71 11.70 4.66
N ALA A 13 -1.85 10.49 4.14
CA ALA A 13 -2.47 9.40 4.86
C ALA A 13 -1.38 8.46 5.33
N LEU A 14 -1.32 8.20 6.62
CA LEU A 14 -0.37 7.28 7.21
C LEU A 14 -1.08 5.97 7.48
N LEU A 15 -0.68 4.91 6.78
CA LEU A 15 -1.19 3.58 7.01
C LEU A 15 -0.25 2.85 7.94
N LYS A 16 -0.79 2.29 9.01
CA LYS A 16 -0.01 1.49 9.94
C LYS A 16 -0.19 0.03 9.61
N ILE A 17 0.91 -0.65 9.32
CA ILE A 17 0.90 -2.04 8.90
C ILE A 17 1.92 -2.78 9.75
N ASN A 18 1.46 -3.34 10.88
CA ASN A 18 2.28 -4.13 11.79
C ASN A 18 3.63 -3.45 12.10
N GLY A 19 3.57 -2.17 12.48
CA GLY A 19 4.77 -1.42 12.82
C GLY A 19 5.38 -0.63 11.67
N LEU A 20 5.05 -0.98 10.44
CA LEU A 20 5.47 -0.18 9.28
C LEU A 20 4.56 1.05 9.18
N ASN A 21 5.16 2.20 8.99
CA ASN A 21 4.42 3.44 8.72
C ASN A 21 4.55 3.74 7.24
N LEU A 22 3.45 3.63 6.51
CA LEU A 22 3.42 3.87 5.07
C LEU A 22 2.67 5.16 4.79
N LEU A 23 3.35 6.13 4.21
CA LEU A 23 2.79 7.46 3.99
C LEU A 23 2.43 7.65 2.53
N LEU A 24 1.18 7.97 2.26
CA LEU A 24 0.65 8.12 0.91
C LEU A 24 -0.04 9.47 0.78
N PRO A 25 -0.14 10.03 -0.45
CA PRO A 25 -0.95 11.23 -0.63
C PRO A 25 -2.40 10.94 -0.26
N GLN A 26 -2.98 11.79 0.58
CA GLN A 26 -4.33 11.55 1.08
C GLN A 26 -5.36 11.54 -0.05
N GLY A 27 -5.15 12.35 -1.07
CA GLY A 27 -6.09 12.42 -2.19
C GLY A 27 -6.17 11.15 -3.01
N GLU A 28 -5.21 10.23 -2.87
CA GLU A 28 -5.24 8.96 -3.59
C GLU A 28 -5.96 7.87 -2.80
N ILE A 29 -6.29 8.12 -1.54
CA ILE A 29 -7.10 7.22 -0.75
C ILE A 29 -8.54 7.69 -0.86
N ARG A 30 -9.39 6.89 -1.47
CA ARG A 30 -10.77 7.30 -1.72
C ARG A 30 -11.71 7.02 -0.57
N THR A 31 -11.46 5.94 0.14
CA THR A 31 -12.30 5.58 1.29
C THR A 31 -11.54 4.60 2.16
N LEU A 32 -11.93 4.55 3.41
CA LEU A 32 -11.43 3.56 4.35
C LEU A 32 -12.59 2.65 4.72
N GLU A 33 -12.49 1.39 4.32
CA GLU A 33 -13.55 0.42 4.57
C GLU A 33 -13.16 -0.47 5.74
N SER A 34 -14.16 -1.09 6.36
CA SER A 34 -13.89 -2.05 7.41
C SER A 34 -13.40 -3.36 6.80
N ALA A 35 -12.44 -4.00 7.45
CA ALA A 35 -11.98 -5.30 6.98
C ALA A 35 -13.08 -6.36 7.05
N THR A 36 -14.12 -6.12 7.82
CA THR A 36 -15.25 -7.05 7.87
C THR A 36 -16.03 -7.08 6.56
N GLU A 37 -15.85 -6.08 5.70
CA GLU A 37 -16.50 -6.06 4.39
C GLU A 37 -15.75 -6.92 3.37
N LEU A 38 -14.64 -7.50 3.74
CA LEU A 38 -13.82 -8.30 2.82
C LEU A 38 -14.54 -9.60 2.47
N ASN A 39 -14.72 -9.83 1.16
CA ASN A 39 -15.28 -11.07 0.66
C ASN A 39 -14.12 -11.96 0.22
N THR A 40 -13.95 -13.09 0.88
CA THR A 40 -12.81 -13.96 0.65
C THR A 40 -13.13 -15.12 -0.30
N ILE A 41 -14.32 -15.14 -0.90
CA ILE A 41 -14.69 -16.19 -1.84
C ILE A 41 -14.03 -15.92 -3.18
N ALA A 42 -13.29 -16.91 -3.70
CA ALA A 42 -12.63 -16.85 -5.00
C ALA A 42 -11.79 -15.58 -5.18
N PRO A 43 -10.80 -15.35 -4.30
CA PRO A 43 -10.02 -14.12 -4.39
C PRO A 43 -9.16 -14.09 -5.64
N ALA A 44 -8.80 -12.89 -6.09
CA ALA A 44 -7.84 -12.74 -7.16
C ALA A 44 -6.49 -13.31 -6.71
N LEU A 45 -5.64 -13.67 -7.66
CA LEU A 45 -4.34 -14.26 -7.34
C LEU A 45 -3.58 -13.37 -6.38
N CYS A 46 -3.11 -13.94 -5.29
CA CYS A 46 -2.32 -13.27 -4.26
C CYS A 46 -3.10 -12.25 -3.46
N SER A 47 -4.38 -12.02 -3.74
CA SER A 47 -5.17 -11.08 -2.97
C SER A 47 -5.76 -11.74 -1.74
N ALA A 48 -6.17 -10.91 -0.79
CA ALA A 48 -6.87 -11.39 0.39
C ALA A 48 -8.36 -11.54 0.14
N GLY A 49 -8.88 -10.91 -0.91
CA GLY A 49 -10.28 -10.97 -1.24
C GLY A 49 -10.73 -9.74 -2.00
N TRP A 50 -12.02 -9.46 -1.92
CA TRP A 50 -12.66 -8.38 -2.67
C TRP A 50 -13.42 -7.47 -1.72
N ILE A 51 -13.47 -6.18 -2.05
CA ILE A 51 -14.37 -5.25 -1.37
C ILE A 51 -15.21 -4.55 -2.44
N ALA A 52 -16.52 -4.44 -2.17
CA ALA A 52 -17.44 -3.75 -3.06
C ALA A 52 -17.30 -2.24 -2.85
N TYR A 53 -17.12 -1.50 -3.94
CA TYR A 53 -17.01 -0.06 -3.91
C TYR A 53 -17.42 0.47 -5.26
N HIS A 54 -18.29 1.47 -5.31
CA HIS A 54 -18.81 2.03 -6.54
C HIS A 54 -19.43 0.93 -7.44
N GLN A 55 -20.21 0.05 -6.81
CA GLN A 55 -21.02 -0.96 -7.49
C GLN A 55 -20.20 -2.03 -8.20
N LYS A 56 -18.93 -2.13 -7.88
CA LYS A 56 -18.05 -3.18 -8.39
C LYS A 56 -17.22 -3.73 -7.25
N SER A 57 -16.62 -4.89 -7.48
CA SER A 57 -15.73 -5.51 -6.51
C SER A 57 -14.29 -5.26 -6.95
N TRP A 58 -13.45 -4.89 -6.00
CA TRP A 58 -12.06 -4.54 -6.27
C TRP A 58 -11.14 -5.41 -5.42
N PRO A 59 -10.00 -5.80 -5.95
CA PRO A 59 -9.10 -6.68 -5.20
C PRO A 59 -8.46 -5.96 -4.02
N VAL A 60 -8.25 -6.72 -2.95
CA VAL A 60 -7.67 -6.20 -1.71
C VAL A 60 -6.45 -7.05 -1.37
N TYR A 61 -5.36 -6.38 -1.04
CA TYR A 61 -4.11 -7.05 -0.74
C TYR A 61 -3.69 -6.79 0.70
N CYS A 62 -3.06 -7.78 1.29
CA CYS A 62 -2.54 -7.67 2.66
C CYS A 62 -1.02 -7.78 2.59
N LEU A 63 -0.34 -6.76 3.10
CA LEU A 63 1.11 -6.73 3.09
C LEU A 63 1.64 -6.88 4.50
N SER A 64 2.79 -7.51 4.63
CA SER A 64 3.49 -7.58 5.90
C SER A 64 4.27 -6.28 6.14
N GLU A 65 4.94 -6.21 7.28
CA GLU A 65 5.74 -5.03 7.61
C GLU A 65 6.96 -4.90 6.70
N ASP A 66 7.36 -5.96 5.99
CA ASP A 66 8.43 -5.88 5.01
C ASP A 66 7.87 -5.87 3.58
N LEU A 67 6.58 -5.61 3.44
CA LEU A 67 5.89 -5.46 2.15
C LEU A 67 5.83 -6.75 1.34
N SER A 68 5.85 -7.89 2.00
CA SER A 68 5.55 -9.16 1.37
C SER A 68 4.04 -9.39 1.35
N LEU A 69 3.55 -10.11 0.35
CA LEU A 69 2.13 -10.42 0.29
C LEU A 69 1.77 -11.52 1.29
N LEU A 70 0.71 -11.27 2.03
CA LEU A 70 0.16 -12.24 2.98
C LEU A 70 -1.19 -12.72 2.45
N GLN A 71 -1.42 -14.03 2.48
CA GLN A 71 -2.71 -14.57 2.11
C GLN A 71 -3.62 -14.69 3.31
N ALA A 72 -3.06 -14.95 4.48
CA ALA A 72 -3.82 -14.99 5.72
C ALA A 72 -3.79 -13.59 6.33
N VAL A 73 -4.97 -13.07 6.65
CA VAL A 73 -5.10 -11.70 7.15
C VAL A 73 -4.96 -11.72 8.67
N PRO A 74 -3.95 -11.01 9.22
CA PRO A 74 -3.84 -10.91 10.67
C PRO A 74 -5.06 -10.17 11.25
N PRO A 75 -5.49 -10.54 12.46
CA PRO A 75 -6.66 -9.88 13.04
C PRO A 75 -6.49 -8.39 13.30
N GLU A 76 -5.24 -7.92 13.38
CA GLU A 76 -4.98 -6.50 13.59
C GLU A 76 -5.28 -5.66 12.35
N ARG A 77 -5.39 -6.27 11.18
CA ARG A 77 -5.72 -5.57 9.94
C ARG A 77 -7.22 -5.28 9.92
N ARG A 78 -7.63 -4.22 10.57
CA ARG A 78 -9.05 -3.94 10.78
C ARG A 78 -9.65 -3.04 9.73
N ALA A 79 -8.84 -2.44 8.88
CA ALA A 79 -9.32 -1.46 7.90
C ALA A 79 -8.70 -1.73 6.55
N CYS A 80 -9.36 -1.22 5.51
CA CYS A 80 -8.87 -1.33 4.15
C CYS A 80 -8.89 0.05 3.51
N ALA A 81 -7.73 0.52 3.07
CA ALA A 81 -7.62 1.78 2.35
C ALA A 81 -7.80 1.49 0.86
N MET A 82 -8.85 2.08 0.26
CA MET A 82 -9.12 1.92 -1.17
C MET A 82 -8.40 3.01 -1.93
N MET A 83 -7.43 2.64 -2.73
CA MET A 83 -6.61 3.58 -3.49
C MET A 83 -7.04 3.61 -4.94
N THR A 84 -6.81 4.76 -5.59
CA THR A 84 -7.06 4.87 -7.03
C THR A 84 -6.05 4.01 -7.80
N MET A 85 -6.54 3.36 -8.86
CA MET A 85 -5.71 2.56 -9.74
C MET A 85 -6.26 2.74 -11.16
N GLY A 86 -5.72 3.73 -11.89
CA GLY A 86 -6.27 4.07 -13.21
C GLY A 86 -7.72 4.46 -13.08
N ALA A 87 -8.60 3.74 -13.77
CA ALA A 87 -10.04 4.00 -13.71
C ALA A 87 -10.72 3.23 -12.59
N GLY A 88 -9.96 2.46 -11.82
CA GLY A 88 -10.52 1.60 -10.78
C GLY A 88 -9.85 1.81 -9.44
N PHE A 89 -9.91 0.76 -8.62
CA PHE A 89 -9.42 0.84 -7.25
C PHE A 89 -8.70 -0.44 -6.85
N ILE A 90 -7.85 -0.30 -5.84
CA ILE A 90 -7.16 -1.42 -5.25
C ILE A 90 -7.14 -1.16 -3.74
N GLY A 91 -7.34 -2.19 -2.94
CA GLY A 91 -7.38 -2.05 -1.50
C GLY A 91 -6.13 -2.56 -0.83
N ILE A 92 -5.70 -1.86 0.21
CA ILE A 92 -4.57 -2.27 1.05
C ILE A 92 -5.09 -2.37 2.47
N LEU A 93 -4.96 -3.54 3.07
CA LEU A 93 -5.37 -3.73 4.46
C LEU A 93 -4.35 -3.09 5.39
N CYS A 94 -4.84 -2.45 6.43
CA CYS A 94 -3.97 -1.79 7.40
C CYS A 94 -4.57 -1.94 8.79
N ASP A 95 -3.72 -1.75 9.79
CA ASP A 95 -4.17 -1.78 11.17
C ASP A 95 -4.95 -0.52 11.51
N ASP A 96 -4.50 0.61 10.96
CA ASP A 96 -5.09 1.91 11.24
C ASP A 96 -4.63 2.88 10.17
N MET A 97 -5.35 3.99 10.04
CA MET A 97 -4.97 5.06 9.13
C MET A 97 -5.14 6.40 9.85
N ILE A 98 -4.12 7.24 9.75
CA ILE A 98 -4.11 8.55 10.36
C ILE A 98 -3.91 9.59 9.26
N ILE A 99 -4.71 10.65 9.29
CA ILE A 99 -4.56 11.74 8.33
C ILE A 99 -3.67 12.81 8.95
N LEU A 100 -2.59 13.15 8.25
CA LEU A 100 -1.64 14.16 8.68
C LEU A 100 -1.81 15.39 7.81
N LYS A 101 -2.36 16.45 8.40
CA LYS A 101 -2.58 17.71 7.68
C LYS A 101 -1.33 18.57 7.79
N ASP A 102 -1.01 19.24 6.69
CA ASP A 102 0.13 20.17 6.64
C ASP A 102 1.40 19.47 7.12
N PHE A 103 1.55 18.20 6.76
CA PHE A 103 2.68 17.42 7.20
C PHE A 103 3.94 17.85 6.44
N ILE A 104 4.94 18.30 7.18
CA ILE A 104 6.22 18.71 6.63
C ILE A 104 7.28 17.91 7.36
N ALA A 105 8.10 17.20 6.61
CA ALA A 105 9.15 16.42 7.21
C ALA A 105 10.36 16.41 6.31
N GLN A 106 11.52 16.25 6.91
CA GLN A 106 12.76 16.16 6.16
C GLN A 106 12.81 14.81 5.46
N ARG A 107 13.10 14.86 4.16
CA ARG A 107 13.23 13.65 3.36
C ARG A 107 14.62 13.08 3.48
N HIS A 108 14.68 11.78 3.47
CA HIS A 108 15.94 11.05 3.45
C HIS A 108 15.90 10.08 2.28
N GLU A 109 17.01 9.99 1.56
CA GLU A 109 17.09 9.01 0.49
C GLU A 109 17.04 7.61 1.04
N LEU A 110 16.60 6.67 0.22
CA LEU A 110 16.62 5.28 0.61
C LEU A 110 18.03 4.79 0.78
N PRO A 111 18.33 4.05 1.87
CA PRO A 111 19.61 3.36 1.96
C PRO A 111 19.78 2.42 0.77
N GLN A 112 21.02 2.18 0.39
CA GLN A 112 21.30 1.32 -0.75
C GLN A 112 20.64 -0.06 -0.59
N ALA A 113 20.62 -0.56 0.62
CA ALA A 113 20.03 -1.87 0.88
C ALA A 113 18.52 -1.92 0.56
N MET A 114 17.85 -0.77 0.57
CA MET A 114 16.43 -0.70 0.27
C MET A 114 16.14 -0.36 -1.18
N LYS A 115 17.14 -0.09 -2.00
CA LYS A 115 16.94 0.28 -3.40
C LYS A 115 16.86 -0.96 -4.26
N LEU A 116 15.79 -1.72 -4.05
CA LEU A 116 15.54 -2.92 -4.84
C LEU A 116 14.82 -2.54 -6.12
N PRO A 117 14.93 -3.37 -7.17
CA PRO A 117 14.35 -3.01 -8.47
C PRO A 117 12.87 -2.66 -8.45
N ALA A 118 12.11 -3.27 -7.59
CA ALA A 118 10.67 -3.05 -7.60
C ALA A 118 10.17 -2.41 -6.33
N THR A 119 11.06 -1.78 -5.54
CA THR A 119 10.60 -1.20 -4.27
C THR A 119 9.56 -0.11 -4.53
N PRO A 120 8.46 -0.10 -3.78
CA PRO A 120 7.48 0.97 -3.93
C PRO A 120 7.85 2.21 -3.14
N ILE A 121 8.90 2.16 -2.33
CA ILE A 121 9.23 3.26 -1.42
C ILE A 121 10.07 4.28 -2.17
N LEU A 122 9.59 5.52 -2.19
CA LEU A 122 10.26 6.61 -2.89
C LEU A 122 11.34 7.25 -2.05
N HIS A 123 11.04 7.48 -0.77
CA HIS A 123 12.02 8.05 0.15
C HIS A 123 11.49 7.84 1.57
N LEU A 124 12.31 8.20 2.54
CA LEU A 124 11.97 8.08 3.95
C LEU A 124 11.80 9.46 4.55
N VAL A 125 10.97 9.56 5.57
CA VAL A 125 10.81 10.80 6.34
C VAL A 125 10.79 10.44 7.82
N ASN A 126 11.17 11.41 8.65
CA ASN A 126 11.04 11.24 10.08
C ASN A 126 9.58 11.36 10.47
N TYR A 127 9.13 10.52 11.37
CA TYR A 127 7.79 10.58 11.88
C TYR A 127 7.83 10.17 13.35
N GLU A 128 7.44 11.10 14.23
CA GLU A 128 7.51 10.90 15.66
C GLU A 128 8.94 10.49 16.03
N GLN A 129 9.12 9.36 16.68
CA GLN A 129 10.45 8.89 17.05
C GLN A 129 10.96 7.82 16.11
N GLY A 130 10.37 7.71 14.94
CA GLY A 130 10.73 6.69 13.98
C GLY A 130 10.75 7.22 12.59
N ILE A 131 10.51 6.33 11.64
CA ILE A 131 10.60 6.62 10.23
C ILE A 131 9.31 6.18 9.55
N ALA A 132 8.85 6.98 8.58
CA ALA A 132 7.76 6.59 7.70
C ALA A 132 8.32 6.43 6.29
N CYS A 133 7.79 5.44 5.59
CA CYS A 133 8.16 5.15 4.20
C CYS A 133 7.14 5.82 3.29
N VAL A 134 7.62 6.64 2.35
CA VAL A 134 6.75 7.40 1.46
C VAL A 134 6.57 6.67 0.16
N SER A 135 5.31 6.58 -0.29
CA SER A 135 5.00 5.97 -1.57
C SER A 135 3.83 6.73 -2.20
N ASN A 136 3.22 6.17 -3.22
CA ASN A 136 2.00 6.69 -3.81
C ASN A 136 1.26 5.52 -4.47
N ALA A 137 0.04 5.80 -4.94
CA ALA A 137 -0.81 4.74 -5.50
C ALA A 137 -0.16 4.08 -6.71
N LYS A 138 0.48 4.86 -7.58
CA LYS A 138 1.13 4.33 -8.76
C LYS A 138 2.24 3.34 -8.40
N GLN A 139 3.09 3.72 -7.45
CA GLN A 139 4.19 2.87 -7.04
C GLN A 139 3.70 1.62 -6.32
N MET A 140 2.71 1.77 -5.44
CA MET A 140 2.17 0.63 -4.73
C MET A 140 1.51 -0.35 -5.68
N THR A 141 0.73 0.15 -6.65
CA THR A 141 0.07 -0.71 -7.61
C THR A 141 1.09 -1.47 -8.47
N ALA A 142 2.12 -0.76 -8.95
CA ALA A 142 3.16 -1.40 -9.77
C ALA A 142 3.89 -2.48 -8.97
N TYR A 143 4.16 -2.21 -7.70
CA TYR A 143 4.84 -3.17 -6.85
C TYR A 143 3.99 -4.43 -6.65
N ILE A 144 2.71 -4.26 -6.36
CA ILE A 144 1.83 -5.40 -6.16
C ILE A 144 1.70 -6.21 -7.44
N GLU A 145 1.57 -5.54 -8.59
CA GLU A 145 1.52 -6.23 -9.88
C GLU A 145 2.80 -7.04 -10.12
N HIS A 146 3.93 -6.48 -9.75
CA HIS A 146 5.20 -7.17 -9.88
C HIS A 146 5.23 -8.45 -9.02
N LEU A 147 4.76 -8.35 -7.78
CA LEU A 147 4.71 -9.51 -6.90
C LEU A 147 3.77 -10.58 -7.43
N VAL A 148 2.63 -10.18 -7.99
CA VAL A 148 1.67 -11.12 -8.55
C VAL A 148 2.26 -11.82 -9.76
N LEU A 149 2.93 -11.07 -10.66
CA LEU A 149 3.57 -11.65 -11.83
C LEU A 149 4.66 -12.65 -11.45
N ASN A 150 5.46 -12.33 -10.44
CA ASN A 150 6.49 -13.27 -9.98
C ASN A 150 5.87 -14.57 -9.48
N THR A 151 4.75 -14.47 -8.78
CA THR A 151 4.07 -15.66 -8.28
C THR A 151 3.53 -16.49 -9.42
N GLU A 152 2.97 -15.85 -10.46
CA GLU A 152 2.51 -16.57 -11.64
C GLU A 152 3.65 -17.30 -12.35
N GLU A 153 4.79 -16.62 -12.50
CA GLU A 153 5.93 -17.22 -13.17
C GLU A 153 6.47 -18.41 -12.39
N GLN A 154 6.54 -18.30 -11.08
CA GLN A 154 6.98 -19.40 -10.25
C GLN A 154 6.04 -20.58 -10.35
N GLY A 155 4.74 -20.31 -10.41
CA GLY A 155 3.76 -21.36 -10.60
C GLY A 155 3.92 -22.07 -11.92
N LYS A 156 4.16 -21.32 -13.00
CA LYS A 156 4.37 -21.91 -14.32
C LYS A 156 5.63 -22.75 -14.35
N VAL A 157 6.72 -22.25 -13.76
CA VAL A 157 7.96 -22.99 -13.72
C VAL A 157 7.78 -24.29 -12.96
N ARG A 158 7.07 -24.21 -11.83
CA ARG A 158 6.84 -25.39 -11.00
C ARG A 158 6.01 -26.42 -11.76
N ASP A 159 4.96 -25.98 -12.45
CA ASP A 159 4.14 -26.87 -13.25
C ASP A 159 4.93 -27.45 -14.42
N GLY A 160 5.73 -26.62 -15.07
CA GLY A 160 6.52 -27.07 -16.20
C GLY A 160 7.66 -28.00 -15.83
N GLY A 161 8.04 -28.02 -14.57
CA GLY A 161 9.10 -28.87 -14.07
C GLY A 161 8.69 -30.32 -13.89
N GLU A 162 7.44 -30.62 -14.13
CA GLU A 162 6.98 -32.01 -14.09
C GLU A 162 7.58 -32.86 -15.18
#